data_904c35ad2fdce9875b2b0aac01c68b2d
#
_entry.id   904c35ad2fdce9875b2b0aac01c68b2d
#
_cell.length_a   1.000
_cell.length_b   1.000
_cell.length_c   1.000
_cell.angle_alpha   90.00
_cell.angle_beta   90.00
_cell.angle_gamma   90.00
#
_symmetry.space_group_name_H-M   'P 1'
#
loop_
_entity.id
_entity.type
_entity.pdbx_description
1 polymer ?
#
loop_
_entity_poly.entity_id
_entity_poly.type
_entity_poly.pdbx_seq_one_letter_code
_entity_poly.pdbx_strand_id
1 'polypeptide(L)'
;MEFRRVHNRLLLSRTNKASMSLSRIAKFSRGEENTGKVIVVPTAVLDDVRLPTIPKMRVCALRFSKMAARRIEAAGGECLTFDQFATENPTGSNTLLLRGRKSRREVVKSYGAAGVPGSHTKPKCTHKKNERGRGRRRSREWKVKSFKYAQK
;
A
#
# COMPACT_ATOMS: atom_id res chain seq x y z
N MET A 1 -6.22 23.52 -4.86
CA MET A 1 -6.10 22.82 -3.56
C MET A 1 -5.68 21.34 -3.66
N GLU A 2 -5.99 20.66 -4.75
CA GLU A 2 -5.67 19.23 -4.92
C GLU A 2 -4.18 18.98 -5.25
N PHE A 3 -3.54 19.84 -6.04
CA PHE A 3 -2.13 19.70 -6.39
C PHE A 3 -1.21 19.67 -5.15
N ARG A 4 -1.51 20.49 -4.12
CA ARG A 4 -0.79 20.45 -2.85
C ARG A 4 -0.92 19.09 -2.14
N ARG A 5 -2.08 18.43 -2.26
CA ARG A 5 -2.28 17.08 -1.71
C ARG A 5 -1.45 16.04 -2.45
N VAL A 6 -1.32 16.17 -3.77
CA VAL A 6 -0.46 15.29 -4.59
C VAL A 6 0.99 15.45 -4.16
N HIS A 7 1.48 16.68 -4.06
CA HIS A 7 2.84 16.99 -3.60
C HIS A 7 3.13 16.41 -2.20
N ASN A 8 2.23 16.62 -1.25
CA ASN A 8 2.39 16.06 0.10
C ASN A 8 2.47 14.52 0.09
N ARG A 9 1.75 13.86 -0.81
CA ARG A 9 1.84 12.40 -0.96
C ARG A 9 3.11 11.93 -1.66
N LEU A 10 3.67 12.74 -2.54
CA LEU A 10 4.97 12.46 -3.16
C LEU A 10 6.13 12.59 -2.17
N LEU A 11 5.98 13.38 -1.13
CA LEU A 11 6.99 13.54 -0.07
C LEU A 11 6.93 12.45 1.03
N LEU A 12 5.90 11.62 1.05
CA LEU A 12 5.77 10.56 2.05
C LEU A 12 6.94 9.58 2.01
N SER A 13 7.26 9.00 3.17
CA SER A 13 8.27 7.94 3.27
C SER A 13 7.83 6.68 2.50
N ARG A 14 8.79 5.83 2.13
CA ARG A 14 8.56 4.58 1.39
C ARG A 14 7.51 3.68 2.03
N THR A 15 7.47 3.59 3.36
CA THR A 15 6.50 2.76 4.08
C THR A 15 5.06 3.26 3.95
N ASN A 16 4.89 4.56 3.71
CA ASN A 16 3.59 5.22 3.53
C ASN A 16 3.16 5.30 2.06
N LYS A 17 4.07 5.01 1.12
CA LYS A 17 3.80 4.95 -0.33
C LYS A 17 3.41 3.54 -0.73
N ALA A 18 2.24 3.07 -0.32
CA ALA A 18 1.76 1.75 -0.71
C ALA A 18 1.40 1.72 -2.20
N SER A 19 1.93 0.73 -2.93
CA SER A 19 1.60 0.50 -4.35
C SER A 19 0.13 0.16 -4.54
N MET A 20 -0.38 0.39 -5.74
CA MET A 20 -1.76 0.13 -6.10
C MET A 20 -1.85 -0.79 -7.32
N SER A 21 -2.78 -1.76 -7.30
CA SER A 21 -3.02 -2.64 -8.44
C SER A 21 -4.08 -2.08 -9.39
N LEU A 22 -3.99 -2.44 -10.67
CA LEU A 22 -4.96 -2.03 -11.69
C LEU A 22 -6.39 -2.40 -11.33
N SER A 23 -6.61 -3.57 -10.72
CA SER A 23 -7.96 -3.99 -10.27
C SER A 23 -8.58 -3.00 -9.27
N ARG A 24 -7.76 -2.43 -8.39
CA ARG A 24 -8.22 -1.42 -7.44
C ARG A 24 -8.48 -0.08 -8.08
N ILE A 25 -7.62 0.32 -9.00
CA ILE A 25 -7.80 1.56 -9.78
C ILE A 25 -9.11 1.45 -10.54
N ALA A 26 -9.32 0.38 -11.29
CA ALA A 26 -10.55 0.12 -12.03
C ALA A 26 -11.80 0.09 -11.14
N LYS A 27 -11.68 -0.45 -9.91
CA LYS A 27 -12.80 -0.43 -8.96
C LYS A 27 -13.19 0.98 -8.54
N PHE A 28 -12.22 1.85 -8.29
CA PHE A 28 -12.48 3.23 -7.87
C PHE A 28 -12.87 4.17 -9.02
N SER A 29 -12.54 3.80 -10.26
CA SER A 29 -12.91 4.56 -11.45
C SER A 29 -14.32 4.30 -11.97
N ARG A 30 -14.96 3.21 -11.51
CA ARG A 30 -16.30 2.79 -12.00
C ARG A 30 -17.45 3.71 -11.61
N GLY A 31 -17.26 4.66 -10.69
CA GLY A 31 -18.31 5.61 -10.34
C GLY A 31 -18.58 6.58 -11.50
N GLU A 32 -19.85 6.85 -11.79
CA GLU A 32 -20.26 7.82 -12.82
C GLU A 32 -19.61 9.18 -12.64
N GLU A 33 -19.47 9.62 -11.40
CA GLU A 33 -18.78 10.86 -11.03
C GLU A 33 -17.29 10.87 -11.39
N ASN A 34 -16.68 9.70 -11.60
CA ASN A 34 -15.25 9.55 -11.87
C ASN A 34 -14.94 9.31 -13.34
N THR A 35 -15.98 9.20 -14.17
CA THR A 35 -15.82 9.01 -15.61
C THR A 35 -15.15 10.24 -16.22
N GLY A 36 -14.06 10.02 -16.95
CA GLY A 36 -13.28 11.11 -17.58
C GLY A 36 -12.30 11.86 -16.68
N LYS A 37 -12.27 11.56 -15.36
CA LYS A 37 -11.25 12.14 -14.47
C LYS A 37 -9.88 11.49 -14.67
N VAL A 38 -8.83 12.27 -14.54
CA VAL A 38 -7.46 11.75 -14.50
C VAL A 38 -7.21 11.11 -13.14
N ILE A 39 -6.83 9.85 -13.15
CA ILE A 39 -6.55 9.10 -11.93
C ILE A 39 -5.09 9.32 -11.52
N VAL A 40 -4.88 9.91 -10.35
CA VAL A 40 -3.55 10.24 -9.85
C VAL A 40 -3.15 9.29 -8.72
N VAL A 41 -2.07 8.52 -8.94
CA VAL A 41 -1.52 7.56 -7.98
C VAL A 41 -0.07 7.92 -7.68
N PRO A 42 0.23 8.64 -6.58
CA PRO A 42 1.59 9.09 -6.26
C PRO A 42 2.52 7.95 -5.79
N THR A 43 2.35 6.78 -6.36
CA THR A 43 3.11 5.56 -6.05
C THR A 43 3.26 4.70 -7.30
N ALA A 44 3.76 3.46 -7.14
CA ALA A 44 3.85 2.51 -8.24
C ALA A 44 2.49 1.86 -8.52
N VAL A 45 2.15 1.76 -9.80
CA VAL A 45 1.01 1.00 -10.31
C VAL A 45 1.49 -0.38 -10.74
N LEU A 46 0.85 -1.41 -10.20
CA LEU A 46 1.16 -2.81 -10.45
C LEU A 46 0.03 -3.47 -11.25
N ASP A 47 0.38 -4.43 -12.07
CA ASP A 47 -0.61 -5.26 -12.75
C ASP A 47 -1.33 -6.20 -11.77
N ASP A 48 -2.52 -6.65 -12.17
CA ASP A 48 -3.30 -7.65 -11.45
C ASP A 48 -3.92 -8.62 -12.45
N VAL A 49 -3.38 -9.84 -12.47
CA VAL A 49 -3.79 -10.91 -13.39
C VAL A 49 -5.27 -11.30 -13.21
N ARG A 50 -5.84 -11.05 -12.02
CA ARG A 50 -7.24 -11.34 -11.71
C ARG A 50 -8.24 -10.46 -12.45
N LEU A 51 -7.79 -9.34 -13.01
CA LEU A 51 -8.63 -8.45 -13.80
C LEU A 51 -8.41 -8.75 -15.29
N PRO A 52 -9.32 -9.44 -15.99
CA PRO A 52 -9.14 -9.77 -17.40
C PRO A 52 -9.25 -8.54 -18.28
N THR A 53 -10.26 -7.71 -18.09
CA THR A 53 -10.53 -6.51 -18.88
C THR A 53 -10.33 -5.24 -18.07
N ILE A 54 -9.63 -4.28 -18.67
CA ILE A 54 -9.38 -2.97 -18.06
C ILE A 54 -10.25 -1.94 -18.75
N PRO A 55 -10.98 -1.08 -18.03
CA PRO A 55 -11.70 0.04 -18.64
C PRO A 55 -10.71 1.08 -19.19
N LYS A 56 -11.10 1.79 -20.19
CA LYS A 56 -10.34 2.96 -20.70
C LYS A 56 -10.19 3.98 -19.58
N MET A 57 -8.95 4.32 -19.22
CA MET A 57 -8.65 5.29 -18.15
C MET A 57 -7.33 6.02 -18.42
N ARG A 58 -7.25 7.25 -17.96
CA ARG A 58 -6.03 8.06 -17.93
C ARG A 58 -5.43 7.98 -16.54
N VAL A 59 -4.22 7.47 -16.42
CA VAL A 59 -3.58 7.22 -15.12
C VAL A 59 -2.24 7.94 -15.05
N CYS A 60 -2.09 8.83 -14.07
CA CYS A 60 -0.85 9.47 -13.73
C CYS A 60 -0.21 8.74 -12.54
N ALA A 61 1.02 8.27 -12.65
CA ALA A 61 1.71 7.58 -11.58
C ALA A 61 3.22 7.82 -11.58
N LEU A 62 3.85 7.57 -10.43
CA LEU A 62 5.29 7.68 -10.28
C LEU A 62 6.03 6.58 -11.06
N ARG A 63 5.44 5.38 -11.10
CA ARG A 63 5.98 4.22 -11.84
C ARG A 63 4.85 3.32 -12.29
N PHE A 64 5.03 2.72 -13.44
CA PHE A 64 4.20 1.64 -13.96
C PHE A 64 5.03 0.36 -14.07
N SER A 65 4.44 -0.79 -13.74
CA SER A 65 5.04 -2.06 -14.15
C SER A 65 4.85 -2.22 -15.67
N LYS A 66 5.79 -2.88 -16.33
CA LYS A 66 5.75 -3.06 -17.81
C LYS A 66 4.42 -3.65 -18.28
N MET A 67 3.89 -4.63 -17.56
CA MET A 67 2.60 -5.26 -17.88
C MET A 67 1.43 -4.31 -17.65
N ALA A 68 1.46 -3.52 -16.56
CA ALA A 68 0.41 -2.55 -16.30
C ALA A 68 0.31 -1.48 -17.38
N ALA A 69 1.46 -0.92 -17.81
CA ALA A 69 1.49 0.07 -18.88
C ALA A 69 0.90 -0.49 -20.19
N ARG A 70 1.40 -1.63 -20.64
CA ARG A 70 0.91 -2.30 -21.86
C ARG A 70 -0.60 -2.57 -21.82
N ARG A 71 -1.12 -2.97 -20.67
CA ARG A 71 -2.55 -3.26 -20.55
C ARG A 71 -3.42 -2.01 -20.52
N ILE A 72 -2.93 -0.90 -19.93
CA ILE A 72 -3.64 0.39 -19.97
C ILE A 72 -3.69 0.91 -21.42
N GLU A 73 -2.57 0.87 -22.13
CA GLU A 73 -2.44 1.29 -23.53
C GLU A 73 -3.31 0.42 -24.45
N ALA A 74 -3.28 -0.90 -24.28
CA ALA A 74 -4.12 -1.85 -25.02
C ALA A 74 -5.63 -1.62 -24.80
N ALA A 75 -6.02 -1.10 -23.63
CA ALA A 75 -7.40 -0.70 -23.34
C ALA A 75 -7.77 0.70 -23.91
N GLY A 76 -6.86 1.33 -24.67
CA GLY A 76 -7.05 2.68 -25.19
C GLY A 76 -6.94 3.78 -24.13
N GLY A 77 -6.32 3.48 -23.00
CA GLY A 77 -6.01 4.45 -21.95
C GLY A 77 -4.64 5.08 -22.12
N GLU A 78 -4.28 5.98 -21.22
CA GLU A 78 -3.01 6.69 -21.24
C GLU A 78 -2.27 6.57 -19.92
N CYS A 79 -0.93 6.41 -20.01
CA CYS A 79 -0.02 6.44 -18.88
C CYS A 79 0.69 7.80 -18.84
N LEU A 80 0.40 8.62 -17.84
CA LEU A 80 0.94 9.97 -17.70
C LEU A 80 2.03 10.01 -16.63
N THR A 81 3.07 10.81 -16.87
CA THR A 81 4.04 11.21 -15.86
C THR A 81 3.50 12.40 -15.06
N PHE A 82 4.12 12.71 -13.91
CA PHE A 82 3.71 13.86 -13.12
C PHE A 82 4.01 15.20 -13.80
N ASP A 83 5.03 15.24 -14.66
CA ASP A 83 5.38 16.44 -15.43
C ASP A 83 4.31 16.72 -16.47
N GLN A 84 3.89 15.69 -17.23
CA GLN A 84 2.79 15.79 -18.19
C GLN A 84 1.48 16.18 -17.50
N PHE A 85 1.19 15.53 -16.36
CA PHE A 85 0.01 15.85 -15.57
C PHE A 85 0.02 17.30 -15.06
N ALA A 86 1.16 17.82 -14.61
CA ALA A 86 1.28 19.19 -14.14
C ALA A 86 1.10 20.22 -15.26
N THR A 87 1.54 19.89 -16.47
CA THR A 87 1.35 20.74 -17.67
C THR A 87 -0.12 20.78 -18.09
N GLU A 88 -0.79 19.62 -18.11
CA GLU A 88 -2.20 19.55 -18.52
C GLU A 88 -3.16 20.10 -17.44
N ASN A 89 -2.88 19.84 -16.17
CA ASN A 89 -3.76 20.18 -15.06
C ASN A 89 -3.00 20.90 -13.93
N PRO A 90 -2.60 22.15 -14.10
CA PRO A 90 -1.81 22.88 -13.09
C PRO A 90 -2.56 23.10 -11.78
N THR A 91 -3.89 23.19 -11.81
CA THR A 91 -4.73 23.32 -10.62
C THR A 91 -5.05 22.00 -9.94
N GLY A 92 -4.94 20.87 -10.67
CA GLY A 92 -5.34 19.55 -10.22
C GLY A 92 -6.86 19.34 -10.18
N SER A 93 -7.62 20.18 -10.90
CA SER A 93 -9.07 19.99 -11.05
C SER A 93 -9.35 18.73 -11.89
N ASN A 94 -10.55 18.19 -11.77
CA ASN A 94 -10.99 16.98 -12.47
C ASN A 94 -10.04 15.77 -12.32
N THR A 95 -9.56 15.56 -11.10
CA THR A 95 -8.64 14.46 -10.77
C THR A 95 -9.19 13.58 -9.67
N LEU A 96 -8.88 12.30 -9.76
CA LEU A 96 -9.19 11.30 -8.73
C LEU A 96 -7.89 10.87 -8.04
N LEU A 97 -7.61 11.43 -6.88
CA LEU A 97 -6.40 11.13 -6.12
C LEU A 97 -6.56 9.86 -5.30
N LEU A 98 -5.91 8.79 -5.68
CA LEU A 98 -5.96 7.48 -5.02
C LEU A 98 -4.72 7.19 -4.17
N ARG A 99 -4.87 6.28 -3.24
CA ARG A 99 -3.79 5.79 -2.38
C ARG A 99 -3.94 4.30 -2.12
N GLY A 100 -2.82 3.58 -2.18
CA GLY A 100 -2.75 2.18 -1.81
C GLY A 100 -3.01 1.96 -0.31
N ARG A 101 -3.42 0.75 0.04
CA ARG A 101 -3.74 0.36 1.41
C ARG A 101 -2.48 0.11 2.23
N LYS A 102 -2.18 0.97 3.20
CA LYS A 102 -1.02 0.85 4.10
C LYS A 102 -1.05 -0.44 4.94
N SER A 103 -2.22 -0.87 5.36
CA SER A 103 -2.40 -2.06 6.20
C SER A 103 -2.16 -3.40 5.47
N ARG A 104 -1.86 -3.38 4.15
CA ARG A 104 -1.55 -4.59 3.38
C ARG A 104 -0.17 -5.17 3.69
N ARG A 105 0.74 -4.39 4.28
CA ARG A 105 2.08 -4.85 4.64
C ARG A 105 1.99 -5.98 5.66
N GLU A 106 2.80 -7.03 5.45
CA GLU A 106 2.84 -8.21 6.34
C GLU A 106 3.14 -7.84 7.79
N VAL A 107 4.03 -6.88 8.00
CA VAL A 107 4.40 -6.39 9.33
C VAL A 107 3.21 -5.80 10.09
N VAL A 108 2.29 -5.11 9.39
CA VAL A 108 1.11 -4.49 10.00
C VAL A 108 0.16 -5.51 10.62
N LYS A 109 0.11 -6.73 10.06
CA LYS A 109 -0.68 -7.83 10.63
C LYS A 109 -0.21 -8.28 12.01
N SER A 110 1.03 -7.94 12.36
CA SER A 110 1.67 -8.28 13.63
C SER A 110 1.72 -7.11 14.62
N TYR A 111 1.22 -5.94 14.24
CA TYR A 111 1.16 -4.78 15.13
C TYR A 111 0.00 -4.93 16.11
N GLY A 112 0.27 -4.61 17.37
CA GLY A 112 -0.68 -4.73 18.46
C GLY A 112 -0.45 -6.00 19.30
N ALA A 113 -1.32 -6.19 20.29
CA ALA A 113 -1.28 -7.34 21.19
C ALA A 113 -2.25 -8.41 20.70
N ALA A 114 -1.73 -9.61 20.45
CA ALA A 114 -2.58 -10.76 20.12
C ALA A 114 -3.38 -11.22 21.35
N GLY A 115 -4.64 -11.60 21.16
CA GLY A 115 -5.52 -12.09 22.23
C GLY A 115 -6.27 -11.03 23.02
N VAL A 116 -6.04 -9.74 22.76
CA VAL A 116 -6.84 -8.65 23.34
C VAL A 116 -8.16 -8.54 22.58
N PRO A 117 -9.30 -8.34 23.25
CA PRO A 117 -10.59 -8.12 22.59
C PRO A 117 -10.51 -6.99 21.55
N GLY A 118 -11.05 -7.22 20.35
CA GLY A 118 -10.98 -6.28 19.22
C GLY A 118 -9.64 -6.24 18.48
N SER A 119 -8.63 -7.01 18.88
CA SER A 119 -7.36 -7.09 18.15
C SER A 119 -7.48 -7.96 16.89
N HIS A 120 -6.99 -7.45 15.76
CA HIS A 120 -6.86 -8.20 14.51
C HIS A 120 -5.52 -8.92 14.37
N THR A 121 -4.65 -8.78 15.37
CA THR A 121 -3.28 -9.29 15.37
C THR A 121 -3.27 -10.79 15.65
N LYS A 122 -2.65 -11.55 14.75
CA LYS A 122 -2.44 -12.99 14.98
C LYS A 122 -1.16 -13.22 15.77
N PRO A 123 -1.14 -14.13 16.76
CA PRO A 123 0.09 -14.53 17.43
C PRO A 123 1.06 -15.16 16.43
N LYS A 124 2.34 -14.83 16.51
CA LYS A 124 3.37 -15.41 15.62
C LYS A 124 3.63 -16.88 15.90
N CYS A 125 3.35 -17.32 17.09
CA CYS A 125 3.49 -18.70 17.51
C CYS A 125 2.44 -19.01 18.58
N THR A 126 1.75 -20.13 18.43
CA THR A 126 0.75 -20.63 19.38
C THR A 126 1.35 -21.60 20.40
N HIS A 127 2.49 -22.19 20.08
CA HIS A 127 3.18 -23.14 20.99
C HIS A 127 4.13 -22.42 21.94
N LYS A 128 3.95 -22.65 23.24
CA LYS A 128 4.78 -22.05 24.29
C LYS A 128 6.28 -22.34 24.14
N LYS A 129 6.66 -23.53 23.64
CA LYS A 129 8.06 -23.91 23.43
C LYS A 129 8.76 -23.13 22.31
N ASN A 130 8.04 -22.82 21.24
CA ASN A 130 8.58 -22.17 20.05
C ASN A 130 8.14 -20.70 19.91
N GLU A 131 7.74 -20.08 21.00
CA GLU A 131 7.32 -18.70 20.99
C GLU A 131 8.49 -17.76 20.62
N ARG A 132 8.34 -17.01 19.56
CA ARG A 132 9.37 -16.09 19.09
C ARG A 132 9.57 -14.93 20.08
N GLY A 133 10.79 -14.80 20.58
CA GLY A 133 11.13 -13.77 21.58
C GLY A 133 10.85 -14.18 23.02
N ARG A 134 10.55 -15.47 23.28
CA ARG A 134 10.42 -16.02 24.62
C ARG A 134 11.70 -15.74 25.43
N GLY A 135 11.55 -15.22 26.65
CA GLY A 135 12.66 -14.82 27.50
C GLY A 135 13.31 -13.48 27.15
N ARG A 136 12.86 -12.79 26.10
CA ARG A 136 13.39 -11.49 25.70
C ARG A 136 12.47 -10.30 26.02
N ARG A 137 11.25 -10.57 26.50
CA ARG A 137 10.27 -9.55 26.90
C ARG A 137 9.99 -9.67 28.40
N ARG A 138 8.75 -10.00 28.77
CA ARG A 138 8.35 -10.16 30.19
C ARG A 138 9.02 -11.32 30.87
N SER A 139 9.38 -12.40 30.18
CA SER A 139 10.11 -13.53 30.72
C SER A 139 11.63 -13.37 30.73
N ARG A 140 12.12 -12.14 30.54
CA ARG A 140 13.55 -11.81 30.56
C ARG A 140 14.20 -12.15 31.91
N GLU A 141 13.49 -11.96 33.01
CA GLU A 141 13.93 -12.31 34.34
C GLU A 141 14.19 -13.81 34.50
N TRP A 142 13.34 -14.64 33.91
CA TRP A 142 13.53 -16.09 33.94
C TRP A 142 14.84 -16.51 33.25
N LYS A 143 15.17 -15.87 32.15
CA LYS A 143 16.41 -16.13 31.41
C LYS A 143 17.65 -15.67 32.19
N VAL A 144 17.57 -14.56 32.88
CA VAL A 144 18.64 -14.04 33.73
C VAL A 144 18.86 -14.97 34.93
N LYS A 145 17.77 -15.47 35.55
CA LYS A 145 17.86 -16.43 36.66
C LYS A 145 18.52 -17.74 36.23
N SER A 146 18.14 -18.29 35.08
CA SER A 146 18.77 -19.53 34.57
C SER A 146 20.25 -19.35 34.27
N PHE A 147 20.68 -18.19 33.80
CA PHE A 147 22.08 -17.88 33.58
C PHE A 147 22.89 -17.77 34.89
N LYS A 148 22.31 -17.15 35.91
CA LYS A 148 22.94 -17.09 37.27
C LYS A 148 23.13 -18.45 37.90
N TYR A 149 22.22 -19.39 37.68
CA TYR A 149 22.36 -20.76 38.19
C TYR A 149 23.35 -21.61 37.40
N ALA A 150 23.58 -21.30 36.14
CA ALA A 150 24.57 -21.98 35.31
C ALA A 150 26.03 -21.58 35.63
N GLN A 151 26.23 -20.51 36.39
CA GLN A 151 27.54 -20.01 36.81
C GLN A 151 27.91 -20.40 38.27
N LYS A 152 27.09 -21.18 38.97
CA LYS A 152 27.40 -21.81 40.23
C LYS A 152 27.67 -23.31 40.05
#